data_f3c1283fea196e846269f4f92a49ebbd
#
_entry.id   f3c1283fea196e846269f4f92a49ebbd
#
_cell.length_a   1.000
_cell.length_b   1.000
_cell.length_c   1.000
_cell.angle_alpha   90.00
_cell.angle_beta   90.00
_cell.angle_gamma   90.00
#
_symmetry.space_group_name_H-M   'P 1'
#
loop_
_entity.id
_entity.type
_entity.pdbx_description
1 polymer ?
#
loop_
_entity_poly.entity_id
_entity_poly.type
_entity_poly.pdbx_seq_one_letter_code
_entity_poly.pdbx_strand_id
1 'polypeptide(L)'
;MEQSDYGKFFITETPRHPDHPQSRDRDSDIPWCDTFYVSGGVNGQVPGAYYLETCMMLRTGSTPDLQVPHTHDFGEYLLFLGTDPDDHFDLHGEVELWVGDEKRTITRTTAVFVPAGVPHCPLVVHRVDRPFMFITTGDGTDYSREEDK
;
A
#
# COMPACT_ATOMS: atom_id res chain seq x y z
N MET A 1 -19.29 -4.75 -36.63
CA MET A 1 -18.24 -5.34 -35.76
C MET A 1 -18.01 -4.38 -34.61
N GLU A 2 -18.34 -4.80 -33.38
CA GLU A 2 -18.01 -4.00 -32.22
C GLU A 2 -16.49 -3.96 -32.06
N GLN A 3 -15.94 -2.76 -31.96
CA GLN A 3 -14.52 -2.58 -31.68
C GLN A 3 -14.28 -2.96 -30.21
N SER A 4 -13.43 -3.96 -29.97
CA SER A 4 -13.08 -4.37 -28.61
C SER A 4 -12.34 -3.22 -27.92
N ASP A 5 -12.87 -2.79 -26.77
CA ASP A 5 -12.26 -1.73 -25.97
C ASP A 5 -11.44 -2.34 -24.82
N TYR A 6 -10.21 -2.74 -25.12
CA TYR A 6 -9.26 -3.18 -24.10
C TYR A 6 -8.51 -2.01 -23.46
N GLY A 7 -8.65 -0.80 -24.00
CA GLY A 7 -8.02 0.41 -23.45
C GLY A 7 -8.42 0.69 -21.99
N LYS A 8 -9.62 0.27 -21.61
CA LYS A 8 -10.12 0.40 -20.23
C LYS A 8 -9.27 -0.34 -19.18
N PHE A 9 -8.43 -1.31 -19.61
CA PHE A 9 -7.56 -2.02 -18.69
C PHE A 9 -6.23 -1.30 -18.44
N PHE A 10 -5.96 -0.23 -19.19
CA PHE A 10 -4.75 0.58 -19.01
C PHE A 10 -5.10 1.78 -18.12
N ILE A 11 -4.75 1.68 -16.84
CA ILE A 11 -5.09 2.68 -15.84
C ILE A 11 -3.92 3.66 -15.73
N THR A 12 -4.09 4.87 -16.24
CA THR A 12 -3.07 5.92 -16.25
C THR A 12 -3.39 7.07 -15.31
N GLU A 13 -4.61 7.10 -14.80
CA GLU A 13 -5.08 8.10 -13.85
C GLU A 13 -5.74 7.40 -12.66
N THR A 14 -5.63 7.99 -11.50
CA THR A 14 -6.15 7.43 -10.27
C THR A 14 -6.73 8.53 -9.38
N PRO A 15 -7.86 8.29 -8.71
CA PRO A 15 -8.34 9.21 -7.69
C PRO A 15 -7.33 9.30 -6.54
N ARG A 16 -7.46 10.31 -5.70
CA ARG A 16 -6.73 10.35 -4.44
C ARG A 16 -7.21 9.22 -3.54
N HIS A 17 -6.30 8.71 -2.72
CA HIS A 17 -6.66 7.70 -1.72
C HIS A 17 -7.75 8.27 -0.79
N PRO A 18 -8.85 7.54 -0.55
CA PRO A 18 -9.97 8.06 0.23
C PRO A 18 -9.57 8.40 1.69
N ASP A 19 -8.71 7.60 2.30
CA ASP A 19 -8.28 7.78 3.69
C ASP A 19 -7.10 8.75 3.83
N HIS A 20 -6.37 8.99 2.75
CA HIS A 20 -5.14 9.82 2.74
C HIS A 20 -5.13 10.78 1.55
N PRO A 21 -6.10 11.70 1.44
CA PRO A 21 -6.17 12.61 0.29
C PRO A 21 -4.95 13.53 0.16
N GLN A 22 -4.25 13.79 1.29
CA GLN A 22 -3.04 14.62 1.32
C GLN A 22 -1.77 13.86 0.94
N SER A 23 -1.83 12.55 0.74
CA SER A 23 -0.64 11.74 0.44
C SER A 23 0.06 12.13 -0.87
N ARG A 24 -0.59 12.86 -1.76
CA ARG A 24 0.03 13.42 -2.97
C ARG A 24 0.72 14.77 -2.76
N ASP A 25 0.52 15.38 -1.62
CA ASP A 25 1.09 16.69 -1.34
C ASP A 25 2.48 16.52 -0.73
N ARG A 26 3.52 17.03 -1.41
CA ARG A 26 4.92 16.89 -0.98
C ARG A 26 5.19 17.46 0.40
N ASP A 27 4.45 18.49 0.76
CA ASP A 27 4.59 19.21 2.02
C ASP A 27 3.72 18.65 3.14
N SER A 28 3.02 17.53 2.88
CA SER A 28 2.23 16.88 3.92
C SER A 28 3.11 16.15 4.94
N ASP A 29 2.59 15.95 6.15
CA ASP A 29 3.26 15.20 7.20
C ASP A 29 3.20 13.68 6.99
N ILE A 30 2.50 13.23 5.93
CA ILE A 30 2.37 11.82 5.60
C ILE A 30 3.72 11.29 5.09
N PRO A 31 4.21 10.14 5.58
CA PRO A 31 5.52 9.60 5.22
C PRO A 31 5.69 9.21 3.76
N TRP A 32 4.60 9.04 3.02
CA TRP A 32 4.62 8.58 1.64
C TRP A 32 3.90 9.54 0.70
N CYS A 33 4.13 9.30 -0.60
CA CYS A 33 3.40 9.94 -1.68
C CYS A 33 2.73 8.85 -2.53
N ASP A 34 1.41 8.90 -2.64
CA ASP A 34 0.66 7.94 -3.47
C ASP A 34 0.99 8.13 -4.94
N THR A 35 1.16 7.01 -5.63
CA THR A 35 1.23 6.96 -7.09
C THR A 35 -0.08 6.45 -7.69
N PHE A 36 -0.56 5.31 -7.22
CA PHE A 36 -1.80 4.72 -7.72
C PHE A 36 -2.66 4.19 -6.59
N TYR A 37 -3.97 4.36 -6.76
CA TYR A 37 -4.99 3.63 -6.04
C TYR A 37 -5.98 3.08 -7.06
N VAL A 38 -6.06 1.75 -7.17
CA VAL A 38 -6.98 1.06 -8.07
C VAL A 38 -8.08 0.41 -7.24
N SER A 39 -9.32 0.74 -7.58
CA SER A 39 -10.51 0.13 -7.03
C SER A 39 -11.20 -0.71 -8.09
N GLY A 40 -11.61 -1.90 -7.73
CA GLY A 40 -12.40 -2.81 -8.57
C GLY A 40 -13.87 -2.83 -8.22
N GLY A 41 -14.33 -1.94 -7.32
CA GLY A 41 -15.74 -1.82 -6.96
C GLY A 41 -16.59 -1.34 -8.13
N VAL A 42 -17.90 -1.23 -7.90
CA VAL A 42 -18.88 -0.87 -8.96
C VAL A 42 -18.56 0.47 -9.63
N ASN A 43 -18.02 1.41 -8.86
CA ASN A 43 -17.61 2.73 -9.34
C ASN A 43 -16.08 2.84 -9.49
N GLY A 44 -15.38 1.72 -9.46
CA GLY A 44 -13.93 1.69 -9.64
C GLY A 44 -13.51 1.86 -11.09
N GLN A 45 -12.22 2.03 -11.31
CA GLN A 45 -11.66 2.20 -12.66
C GLN A 45 -11.91 0.96 -13.54
N VAL A 46 -11.76 -0.23 -12.95
CA VAL A 46 -12.03 -1.51 -13.63
C VAL A 46 -12.86 -2.39 -12.71
N PRO A 47 -14.18 -2.41 -12.85
CA PRO A 47 -15.04 -3.22 -11.99
C PRO A 47 -14.62 -4.69 -11.98
N GLY A 48 -14.48 -5.27 -10.78
CA GLY A 48 -14.03 -6.64 -10.57
C GLY A 48 -12.51 -6.80 -10.49
N ALA A 49 -11.73 -5.76 -10.71
CA ALA A 49 -10.28 -5.80 -10.50
C ALA A 49 -9.95 -5.93 -9.00
N TYR A 50 -8.76 -6.46 -8.72
CA TYR A 50 -8.26 -6.46 -7.35
C TYR A 50 -7.83 -5.06 -6.94
N TYR A 51 -7.97 -4.75 -5.66
CA TYR A 51 -7.46 -3.51 -5.12
C TYR A 51 -5.94 -3.45 -5.21
N LEU A 52 -5.40 -2.29 -5.54
CA LEU A 52 -3.96 -2.03 -5.62
C LEU A 52 -3.69 -0.61 -5.17
N GLU A 53 -2.73 -0.45 -4.27
CA GLU A 53 -2.21 0.85 -3.89
C GLU A 53 -0.70 0.84 -4.00
N THR A 54 -0.12 1.88 -4.58
CA THR A 54 1.33 2.04 -4.66
C THR A 54 1.73 3.40 -4.13
N CYS A 55 2.76 3.41 -3.28
CA CYS A 55 3.25 4.61 -2.62
C CYS A 55 4.77 4.68 -2.72
N MET A 56 5.29 5.88 -2.79
CA MET A 56 6.71 6.14 -2.58
C MET A 56 6.93 6.59 -1.14
N MET A 57 7.71 5.83 -0.37
CA MET A 57 8.09 6.22 0.99
C MET A 57 9.20 7.26 0.93
N LEU A 58 8.96 8.42 1.50
CA LEU A 58 9.82 9.61 1.36
C LEU A 58 10.48 10.03 2.66
N ARG A 59 9.87 9.75 3.81
CA ARG A 59 10.32 10.26 5.11
C ARG A 59 9.93 9.34 6.24
N THR A 60 10.49 9.56 7.42
CA THR A 60 10.14 8.84 8.65
C THR A 60 8.75 9.24 9.13
N GLY A 61 8.10 8.34 9.87
CA GLY A 61 6.82 8.62 10.52
C GLY A 61 5.82 7.48 10.37
N SER A 62 4.60 7.78 10.73
CA SER A 62 3.43 6.92 10.60
C SER A 62 2.18 7.81 10.55
N THR A 63 1.07 7.24 10.18
CA THR A 63 -0.24 7.90 10.27
C THR A 63 -1.04 7.32 11.44
N PRO A 64 -2.00 8.06 12.01
CA PRO A 64 -2.76 7.57 13.16
C PRO A 64 -3.46 6.22 12.92
N ASP A 65 -3.98 6.02 11.72
CA ASP A 65 -4.66 4.77 11.34
C ASP A 65 -3.68 3.58 11.22
N LEU A 66 -2.43 3.81 10.80
CA LEU A 66 -1.40 2.76 10.73
C LEU A 66 -0.79 2.41 12.10
N GLN A 67 -1.07 3.20 13.13
CA GLN A 67 -0.65 2.89 14.49
C GLN A 67 -1.59 1.93 15.20
N VAL A 68 -2.78 1.70 14.64
CA VAL A 68 -3.81 0.84 15.24
C VAL A 68 -3.87 -0.49 14.48
N PRO A 69 -3.76 -1.63 15.18
CA PRO A 69 -3.97 -2.94 14.56
C PRO A 69 -5.37 -3.04 13.96
N HIS A 70 -5.46 -3.63 12.77
CA HIS A 70 -6.72 -3.83 12.07
C HIS A 70 -6.70 -5.13 11.27
N THR A 71 -7.86 -5.56 10.83
CA THR A 71 -8.06 -6.76 10.00
C THR A 71 -8.82 -6.43 8.74
N HIS A 72 -8.68 -7.30 7.75
CA HIS A 72 -9.48 -7.28 6.52
C HIS A 72 -10.19 -8.62 6.35
N ASP A 73 -11.23 -8.64 5.53
CA ASP A 73 -11.93 -9.87 5.13
C ASP A 73 -11.33 -10.50 3.86
N PHE A 74 -10.22 -10.00 3.41
CA PHE A 74 -9.45 -10.51 2.28
C PHE A 74 -7.98 -10.67 2.66
N GLY A 75 -7.25 -11.52 1.92
CA GLY A 75 -5.79 -11.61 2.03
C GLY A 75 -5.12 -10.42 1.39
N GLU A 76 -4.04 -9.94 1.99
CA GLU A 76 -3.32 -8.73 1.54
C GLU A 76 -1.84 -8.99 1.45
N TYR A 77 -1.21 -8.52 0.37
CA TYR A 77 0.24 -8.36 0.31
C TYR A 77 0.63 -6.95 0.71
N LEU A 78 1.67 -6.86 1.52
CA LEU A 78 2.40 -5.63 1.82
C LEU A 78 3.81 -5.83 1.26
N LEU A 79 4.16 -5.08 0.22
CA LEU A 79 5.47 -5.20 -0.42
C LEU A 79 6.29 -3.94 -0.18
N PHE A 80 7.48 -4.13 0.39
CA PHE A 80 8.50 -3.09 0.57
C PHE A 80 9.59 -3.34 -0.45
N LEU A 81 9.73 -2.46 -1.44
CA LEU A 81 10.57 -2.67 -2.62
C LEU A 81 11.65 -1.62 -2.72
N GLY A 82 12.92 -2.04 -2.60
CA GLY A 82 14.07 -1.18 -2.79
C GLY A 82 14.20 -0.67 -4.23
N THR A 83 14.77 0.52 -4.37
CA THR A 83 14.88 1.23 -5.65
C THR A 83 16.32 1.44 -6.10
N ASP A 84 17.30 0.85 -5.40
CA ASP A 84 18.70 0.95 -5.79
C ASP A 84 18.97 -0.01 -6.96
N PRO A 85 19.37 0.48 -8.14
CA PRO A 85 19.64 -0.39 -9.28
C PRO A 85 20.88 -1.28 -9.08
N ASP A 86 21.78 -0.93 -8.17
CA ASP A 86 22.97 -1.71 -7.87
C ASP A 86 22.70 -2.80 -6.81
N ASP A 87 21.73 -2.60 -5.96
CA ASP A 87 21.26 -3.59 -4.98
C ASP A 87 19.80 -3.36 -4.61
N HIS A 88 18.90 -3.89 -5.41
CA HIS A 88 17.45 -3.73 -5.20
C HIS A 88 16.91 -4.53 -4.01
N PHE A 89 17.72 -5.36 -3.36
CA PHE A 89 17.34 -6.01 -2.09
C PHE A 89 17.63 -5.16 -0.87
N ASP A 90 18.49 -4.15 -0.98
CA ASP A 90 18.67 -3.19 0.10
C ASP A 90 17.55 -2.14 0.03
N LEU A 91 16.77 -2.04 1.10
CA LEU A 91 15.68 -1.08 1.17
C LEU A 91 16.19 0.37 1.31
N HIS A 92 17.43 0.55 1.79
CA HIS A 92 17.97 1.86 2.20
C HIS A 92 17.02 2.58 3.15
N GLY A 93 16.41 1.81 4.05
CA GLY A 93 15.45 2.29 5.01
C GLY A 93 15.18 1.23 6.08
N GLU A 94 14.37 1.62 7.03
CA GLU A 94 13.96 0.74 8.12
C GLU A 94 12.48 0.96 8.43
N VAL A 95 11.72 -0.13 8.39
CA VAL A 95 10.29 -0.15 8.70
C VAL A 95 10.03 -1.13 9.82
N GLU A 96 9.25 -0.73 10.81
CA GLU A 96 8.69 -1.62 11.81
C GLU A 96 7.28 -2.01 11.40
N LEU A 97 7.00 -3.30 11.42
CA LEU A 97 5.67 -3.83 11.11
C LEU A 97 5.30 -4.93 12.11
N TRP A 98 4.09 -4.85 12.64
CA TRP A 98 3.49 -5.90 13.44
C TRP A 98 2.52 -6.71 12.60
N VAL A 99 2.62 -8.03 12.69
CA VAL A 99 1.65 -8.99 12.15
C VAL A 99 1.29 -9.95 13.28
N GLY A 100 0.02 -9.96 13.67
CA GLY A 100 -0.38 -10.66 14.88
C GLY A 100 0.34 -10.08 16.11
N ASP A 101 1.00 -10.94 16.87
CA ASP A 101 1.80 -10.58 18.03
C ASP A 101 3.31 -10.50 17.75
N GLU A 102 3.71 -10.63 16.49
CA GLU A 102 5.11 -10.53 16.08
C GLU A 102 5.45 -9.16 15.50
N LYS A 103 6.51 -8.57 16.03
CA LYS A 103 7.12 -7.37 15.47
C LYS A 103 8.33 -7.73 14.63
N ARG A 104 8.40 -7.18 13.42
CA ARG A 104 9.54 -7.34 12.54
C ARG A 104 10.11 -5.99 12.12
N THR A 105 11.43 -5.93 12.02
CA THR A 105 12.15 -4.81 11.42
C THR A 105 12.51 -5.20 10.00
N ILE A 106 12.09 -4.39 9.03
CA ILE A 106 12.28 -4.62 7.61
C ILE A 106 13.33 -3.64 7.10
N THR A 107 14.45 -4.17 6.60
CA THR A 107 15.57 -3.39 6.02
C THR A 107 15.92 -3.86 4.62
N ARG A 108 15.24 -4.89 4.12
CA ARG A 108 15.43 -5.47 2.80
C ARG A 108 14.11 -5.47 2.04
N THR A 109 14.17 -5.54 0.72
CA THR A 109 12.99 -5.83 -0.10
C THR A 109 12.30 -7.07 0.43
N THR A 110 11.04 -6.91 0.85
CA THR A 110 10.27 -7.94 1.55
C THR A 110 8.82 -7.90 1.11
N ALA A 111 8.27 -9.06 0.80
CA ALA A 111 6.84 -9.24 0.64
C ALA A 111 6.27 -9.88 1.91
N VAL A 112 5.24 -9.27 2.48
CA VAL A 112 4.51 -9.78 3.62
C VAL A 112 3.11 -10.16 3.17
N PHE A 113 2.73 -11.43 3.36
CA PHE A 113 1.35 -11.84 3.13
C PHE A 113 0.60 -11.89 4.45
N VAL A 114 -0.50 -11.17 4.53
CA VAL A 114 -1.38 -11.15 5.70
C VAL A 114 -2.69 -11.84 5.31
N PRO A 115 -2.97 -13.04 5.85
CA PRO A 115 -4.25 -13.70 5.59
C PRO A 115 -5.45 -12.89 6.09
N ALA A 116 -6.62 -13.12 5.50
CA ALA A 116 -7.87 -12.55 5.99
C ALA A 116 -8.05 -12.84 7.48
N GLY A 117 -8.47 -11.84 8.24
CA GLY A 117 -8.72 -11.94 9.68
C GLY A 117 -7.47 -11.85 10.57
N VAL A 118 -6.27 -11.79 10.01
CA VAL A 118 -5.04 -11.63 10.81
C VAL A 118 -4.80 -10.15 11.08
N PRO A 119 -4.69 -9.74 12.36
CA PRO A 119 -4.38 -8.36 12.70
C PRO A 119 -2.99 -7.97 12.24
N HIS A 120 -2.83 -6.76 11.74
CA HIS A 120 -1.53 -6.21 11.37
C HIS A 120 -1.50 -4.71 11.64
N CYS A 121 -0.32 -4.13 11.64
CA CYS A 121 0.03 -2.82 12.19
C CYS A 121 0.20 -2.91 13.72
N PRO A 122 0.91 -1.97 14.36
CA PRO A 122 1.46 -0.72 13.80
C PRO A 122 2.46 -0.90 12.66
N LEU A 123 2.50 0.11 11.76
CA LEU A 123 3.52 0.29 10.75
C LEU A 123 4.18 1.64 10.97
N VAL A 124 5.48 1.65 11.18
CA VAL A 124 6.26 2.87 11.43
C VAL A 124 7.50 2.87 10.56
N VAL A 125 7.73 3.97 9.86
CA VAL A 125 8.94 4.17 9.07
C VAL A 125 9.97 4.88 9.93
N HIS A 126 11.03 4.16 10.30
CA HIS A 126 12.08 4.68 11.19
C HIS A 126 13.23 5.36 10.43
N ARG A 127 13.49 4.96 9.18
CA ARG A 127 14.59 5.50 8.39
C ARG A 127 14.27 5.41 6.91
N VAL A 128 14.59 6.46 6.16
CA VAL A 128 14.55 6.51 4.70
C VAL A 128 15.83 7.21 4.22
N ASP A 129 16.85 6.45 3.86
CA ASP A 129 18.06 7.00 3.28
C ASP A 129 17.91 7.21 1.77
N ARG A 130 17.07 6.40 1.15
CA ARG A 130 16.67 6.49 -0.24
C ARG A 130 15.19 6.11 -0.35
N PRO A 131 14.36 6.87 -1.10
CA PRO A 131 12.96 6.52 -1.28
C PRO A 131 12.79 5.08 -1.78
N PHE A 132 11.84 4.36 -1.20
CA PHE A 132 11.49 3.01 -1.59
C PHE A 132 9.99 2.90 -1.83
N MET A 133 9.58 1.88 -2.58
CA MET A 133 8.17 1.66 -2.87
C MET A 133 7.51 0.84 -1.76
N PHE A 134 6.30 1.25 -1.42
CA PHE A 134 5.38 0.48 -0.60
C PHE A 134 4.13 0.18 -1.43
N ILE A 135 3.83 -1.11 -1.61
CA ILE A 135 2.76 -1.56 -2.47
C ILE A 135 1.86 -2.47 -1.65
N THR A 136 0.56 -2.19 -1.67
CA THR A 136 -0.44 -3.07 -1.08
C THR A 136 -1.41 -3.53 -2.14
N THR A 137 -1.78 -4.80 -2.10
CA THR A 137 -2.79 -5.38 -2.98
C THR A 137 -3.44 -6.57 -2.29
N GLY A 138 -4.69 -6.81 -2.57
CA GLY A 138 -5.46 -7.90 -2.02
C GLY A 138 -6.49 -8.42 -3.00
N ASP A 139 -7.11 -9.56 -2.69
CA ASP A 139 -8.14 -10.17 -3.52
C ASP A 139 -9.54 -9.55 -3.33
N GLY A 140 -9.64 -8.53 -2.47
CA GLY A 140 -10.81 -7.67 -2.40
C GLY A 140 -10.81 -6.61 -3.50
N THR A 141 -12.00 -6.10 -3.85
CA THR A 141 -12.13 -5.09 -4.90
C THR A 141 -11.83 -3.67 -4.41
N ASP A 142 -11.98 -3.45 -3.10
CA ASP A 142 -11.73 -2.17 -2.46
C ASP A 142 -10.96 -2.40 -1.16
N TYR A 143 -10.10 -1.43 -0.80
CA TYR A 143 -9.52 -1.43 0.52
C TYR A 143 -10.61 -1.13 1.56
N SER A 144 -10.76 -2.03 2.51
CA SER A 144 -11.70 -1.85 3.64
C SER A 144 -11.20 -2.61 4.85
N ARG A 145 -11.53 -2.12 6.03
CA ARG A 145 -11.28 -2.79 7.30
C ARG A 145 -12.57 -3.42 7.81
N GLU A 146 -12.45 -4.47 8.63
CA GLU A 146 -13.62 -5.15 9.20
C GLU A 146 -14.55 -4.21 9.98
N GLU A 147 -13.98 -3.23 10.67
CA GLU A 147 -14.72 -2.23 11.45
C GLU A 147 -15.49 -1.21 10.59
N ASP A 148 -15.22 -1.17 9.28
CA ASP A 148 -15.88 -0.27 8.34
C ASP A 148 -17.20 -0.86 7.80
N LYS A 149 -17.57 -2.06 8.22
CA LYS A 149 -18.75 -2.81 7.75
C LYS A 149 -19.92 -2.72 8.71
#